data_4e7f1308b7085e27b313c429854f0845
#
_entry.id   4e7f1308b7085e27b313c429854f0845
#
_cell.length_a   1.000
_cell.length_b   1.000
_cell.length_c   1.000
_cell.angle_alpha   90.00
_cell.angle_beta   90.00
_cell.angle_gamma   90.00
#
_symmetry.space_group_name_H-M   'P 1'
#
loop_
_entity.id
_entity.type
_entity.pdbx_description
1 polymer ?
#
loop_
_entity_poly.entity_id
_entity_poly.type
_entity_poly.pdbx_seq_one_letter_code
_entity_poly.pdbx_strand_id
1 'polypeptide(L)'
;MKSAIPSLMVQGTTSDAGKSVLVAGLCRVLARKGINVAPFKPQNMALNSAVTKDGGEIGRAQAVQAQACNIEPTVHMNPVLIKPNSDTGAQIILQGKALSNMDAASFHDYKKVAMNTVLDSFSKLTKEFDSIMIEGAGSPAEINLREGDIANMGFAEAADVPVIIVADIDRGGVFAHLYGTLALLSESEQARVKGFVINRFRGDIRLLQSGLDWLEEETGKPVLGVLPYLHGLNLEAEDAITAQQELNSEVKLNVVVPVLTRISNHTDFDVLRLNPDINLRYVGKGEKIDKADLIILPGTKSVRDDLAYLKSQGWDKDILRHIRLGGKVMGICGGYQMLGKTIDDPDGVEGEPGSSEGLGLLNVHTVLTGSKQLTKTEAVLNLNLNNQKAKVKGYEIHVGRSQVLDEQPLELDNGECDGAISECGQIMGTYLHGFFDEAEALNLITEWVNGTQVKQQDFEVLKEQGINRIADAIEQHMNLDFLFK
;
A
#
# COMPACT_ATOMS: atom_id res chain seq x y z
N MET A 1 -30.35 19.44 -6.93
CA MET A 1 -28.93 19.10 -7.12
C MET A 1 -28.85 18.14 -8.30
N LYS A 2 -27.84 18.28 -9.19
CA LYS A 2 -27.61 17.28 -10.24
C LYS A 2 -27.21 15.97 -9.55
N SER A 3 -27.79 14.84 -9.93
CA SER A 3 -27.36 13.53 -9.41
C SER A 3 -26.03 13.14 -10.07
N ALA A 4 -25.13 12.52 -9.32
CA ALA A 4 -23.92 11.94 -9.90
C ALA A 4 -24.23 10.73 -10.78
N ILE A 5 -23.30 10.38 -11.66
CA ILE A 5 -23.37 9.10 -12.37
C ILE A 5 -23.26 7.96 -11.36
N PRO A 6 -23.98 6.82 -11.55
CA PRO A 6 -23.95 5.71 -10.60
C PRO A 6 -22.59 5.07 -10.44
N SER A 7 -21.76 5.10 -11.48
CA SER A 7 -20.42 4.52 -11.48
C SER A 7 -19.54 5.09 -12.58
N LEU A 8 -18.23 5.10 -12.35
CA LEU A 8 -17.19 5.43 -13.32
C LEU A 8 -15.96 4.60 -13.05
N MET A 9 -15.36 4.02 -14.10
CA MET A 9 -14.11 3.30 -13.97
C MET A 9 -12.94 4.08 -14.56
N VAL A 10 -11.86 4.19 -13.80
CA VAL A 10 -10.58 4.77 -14.22
C VAL A 10 -9.64 3.63 -14.58
N GLN A 11 -9.27 3.54 -15.85
CA GLN A 11 -8.25 2.61 -16.34
C GLN A 11 -6.99 3.37 -16.75
N GLY A 12 -5.82 2.74 -16.65
CA GLY A 12 -4.55 3.37 -16.99
C GLY A 12 -3.92 2.75 -18.23
N THR A 13 -3.13 3.51 -18.93
CA THR A 13 -2.31 2.97 -20.02
C THR A 13 -1.17 2.09 -19.50
N THR A 14 -0.79 2.26 -18.23
CA THR A 14 0.26 1.51 -17.52
C THR A 14 -0.07 1.41 -16.04
N SER A 15 0.68 0.60 -15.28
CA SER A 15 0.52 0.49 -13.83
C SER A 15 0.61 1.84 -13.12
N ASP A 16 1.66 2.62 -13.35
CA ASP A 16 1.93 3.90 -12.64
C ASP A 16 1.29 5.14 -13.29
N ALA A 17 0.28 4.98 -14.15
CA ALA A 17 -0.38 6.12 -14.83
C ALA A 17 -1.07 7.11 -13.88
N GLY A 18 -1.28 6.73 -12.60
CA GLY A 18 -1.90 7.56 -11.58
C GLY A 18 -3.38 7.27 -11.35
N LYS A 19 -3.84 6.04 -11.68
CA LYS A 19 -5.23 5.60 -11.43
C LYS A 19 -5.67 5.81 -10.00
N SER A 20 -4.90 5.30 -9.03
CA SER A 20 -5.25 5.32 -7.60
C SER A 20 -5.41 6.75 -7.08
N VAL A 21 -4.50 7.64 -7.50
CA VAL A 21 -4.53 9.08 -7.15
C VAL A 21 -5.75 9.75 -7.76
N LEU A 22 -6.05 9.48 -9.05
CA LEU A 22 -7.21 10.06 -9.73
C LEU A 22 -8.52 9.59 -9.09
N VAL A 23 -8.64 8.30 -8.77
CA VAL A 23 -9.83 7.76 -8.09
C VAL A 23 -10.00 8.38 -6.70
N ALA A 24 -8.93 8.48 -5.90
CA ALA A 24 -8.98 9.14 -4.59
C ALA A 24 -9.45 10.60 -4.70
N GLY A 25 -8.93 11.34 -5.68
CA GLY A 25 -9.35 12.72 -5.92
C GLY A 25 -10.80 12.85 -6.38
N LEU A 26 -11.26 11.99 -7.31
CA LEU A 26 -12.66 11.96 -7.75
C LEU A 26 -13.61 11.60 -6.60
N CYS A 27 -13.24 10.64 -5.76
CA CYS A 27 -13.96 10.32 -4.53
C CYS A 27 -14.12 11.56 -3.63
N ARG A 28 -13.03 12.28 -3.36
CA ARG A 28 -13.06 13.50 -2.54
C ARG A 28 -13.88 14.61 -3.18
N VAL A 29 -13.81 14.81 -4.49
CA VAL A 29 -14.63 15.80 -5.22
C VAL A 29 -16.12 15.50 -5.05
N LEU A 30 -16.54 14.24 -5.21
CA LEU A 30 -17.93 13.84 -5.04
C LEU A 30 -18.38 13.97 -3.57
N ALA A 31 -17.56 13.54 -2.62
CA ALA A 31 -17.84 13.67 -1.19
C ALA A 31 -18.00 15.14 -0.76
N ARG A 32 -17.15 16.07 -1.27
CA ARG A 32 -17.29 17.53 -1.03
C ARG A 32 -18.63 18.09 -1.57
N LYS A 33 -19.18 17.49 -2.60
CA LYS A 33 -20.48 17.86 -3.16
C LYS A 33 -21.67 17.21 -2.45
N GLY A 34 -21.41 16.47 -1.35
CA GLY A 34 -22.42 15.80 -0.54
C GLY A 34 -22.99 14.53 -1.18
N ILE A 35 -22.28 13.92 -2.14
CA ILE A 35 -22.68 12.67 -2.76
C ILE A 35 -22.13 11.52 -1.92
N ASN A 36 -22.97 10.55 -1.60
CA ASN A 36 -22.60 9.33 -0.92
C ASN A 36 -21.86 8.42 -1.90
N VAL A 37 -20.51 8.45 -1.87
CA VAL A 37 -19.62 7.80 -2.82
C VAL A 37 -18.75 6.76 -2.13
N ALA A 38 -18.47 5.65 -2.83
CA ALA A 38 -17.49 4.64 -2.38
C ALA A 38 -16.48 4.33 -3.48
N PRO A 39 -15.24 3.97 -3.11
CA PRO A 39 -14.26 3.42 -4.04
C PRO A 39 -14.52 1.93 -4.29
N PHE A 40 -14.03 1.45 -5.43
CA PHE A 40 -14.05 0.02 -5.75
C PHE A 40 -12.86 -0.35 -6.63
N LYS A 41 -12.18 -1.44 -6.32
CA LYS A 41 -11.16 -2.04 -7.19
C LYS A 41 -11.46 -3.53 -7.30
N PRO A 42 -11.90 -4.00 -8.47
CA PRO A 42 -12.32 -5.40 -8.65
C PRO A 42 -11.27 -6.40 -8.22
N GLN A 43 -10.04 -6.19 -8.70
CA GLN A 43 -8.86 -6.99 -8.35
C GLN A 43 -7.69 -6.06 -8.05
N ASN A 44 -6.97 -6.36 -6.98
CA ASN A 44 -5.72 -5.72 -6.64
C ASN A 44 -4.59 -6.75 -6.51
N MET A 45 -3.38 -6.39 -6.93
CA MET A 45 -2.16 -7.16 -6.68
C MET A 45 -1.21 -6.26 -5.92
N ALA A 46 -1.11 -6.45 -4.60
CA ALA A 46 -0.31 -5.59 -3.74
C ALA A 46 0.18 -6.34 -2.49
N LEU A 47 1.35 -5.96 -1.99
CA LEU A 47 1.88 -6.43 -0.72
C LEU A 47 1.46 -5.53 0.45
N ASN A 48 1.08 -4.28 0.15
CA ASN A 48 0.60 -3.33 1.14
C ASN A 48 -0.92 -3.46 1.32
N SER A 49 -1.35 -3.69 2.53
CA SER A 49 -2.76 -3.90 2.84
C SER A 49 -3.20 -3.13 4.09
N ALA A 50 -4.50 -3.07 4.28
CA ALA A 50 -5.16 -2.51 5.45
C ALA A 50 -6.16 -3.52 6.01
N VAL A 51 -6.42 -3.44 7.30
CA VAL A 51 -7.45 -4.23 7.97
C VAL A 51 -8.74 -3.41 8.03
N THR A 52 -9.86 -4.01 7.63
CA THR A 52 -11.17 -3.40 7.74
C THR A 52 -11.71 -3.54 9.17
N LYS A 53 -12.76 -2.78 9.51
CA LYS A 53 -13.34 -2.82 10.86
C LYS A 53 -13.88 -4.21 11.26
N ASP A 54 -14.33 -4.98 10.29
CA ASP A 54 -14.85 -6.34 10.47
C ASP A 54 -13.79 -7.45 10.38
N GLY A 55 -12.50 -7.07 10.44
CA GLY A 55 -11.38 -8.01 10.47
C GLY A 55 -11.05 -8.62 9.10
N GLY A 56 -11.41 -7.96 8.01
CA GLY A 56 -11.02 -8.34 6.65
C GLY A 56 -9.77 -7.61 6.16
N GLU A 57 -9.17 -8.10 5.09
CA GLU A 57 -7.98 -7.52 4.46
C GLU A 57 -8.31 -6.94 3.10
N ILE A 58 -7.88 -5.71 2.82
CA ILE A 58 -8.00 -5.02 1.52
C ILE A 58 -6.69 -4.36 1.13
N GLY A 59 -6.53 -3.97 -0.14
CA GLY A 59 -5.39 -3.19 -0.60
C GLY A 59 -5.33 -1.81 0.08
N ARG A 60 -4.12 -1.33 0.36
CA ARG A 60 -3.90 -0.04 1.03
C ARG A 60 -4.50 1.14 0.26
N ALA A 61 -4.37 1.15 -1.07
CA ALA A 61 -4.94 2.21 -1.90
C ALA A 61 -6.45 2.37 -1.72
N GLN A 62 -7.21 1.28 -1.54
CA GLN A 62 -8.65 1.36 -1.32
C GLN A 62 -9.02 1.88 0.07
N ALA A 63 -8.15 1.67 1.07
CA ALA A 63 -8.31 2.31 2.38
C ALA A 63 -8.12 3.83 2.28
N VAL A 64 -7.12 4.31 1.54
CA VAL A 64 -6.91 5.75 1.25
C VAL A 64 -8.09 6.33 0.46
N GLN A 65 -8.61 5.60 -0.52
CA GLN A 65 -9.76 6.04 -1.31
C GLN A 65 -11.05 6.08 -0.47
N ALA A 66 -11.24 5.15 0.49
CA ALA A 66 -12.33 5.19 1.45
C ALA A 66 -12.21 6.43 2.37
N GLN A 67 -11.00 6.74 2.84
CA GLN A 67 -10.72 7.99 3.57
C GLN A 67 -11.06 9.23 2.71
N ALA A 68 -10.76 9.20 1.41
CA ALA A 68 -11.13 10.28 0.50
C ALA A 68 -12.65 10.46 0.39
N CYS A 69 -13.44 9.40 0.57
CA CYS A 69 -14.90 9.43 0.65
C CYS A 69 -15.43 9.82 2.05
N ASN A 70 -14.59 9.96 3.08
CA ASN A 70 -14.94 10.09 4.49
C ASN A 70 -15.76 8.90 5.03
N ILE A 71 -15.43 7.69 4.62
CA ILE A 71 -16.09 6.44 5.05
C ILE A 71 -15.06 5.43 5.54
N GLU A 72 -15.50 4.49 6.38
CA GLU A 72 -14.69 3.35 6.79
C GLU A 72 -14.55 2.34 5.63
N PRO A 73 -13.35 1.77 5.44
CA PRO A 73 -13.14 0.76 4.41
C PRO A 73 -13.85 -0.56 4.74
N THR A 74 -14.41 -1.20 3.70
CA THR A 74 -15.05 -2.52 3.77
C THR A 74 -14.42 -3.49 2.80
N VAL A 75 -14.56 -4.79 3.06
CA VAL A 75 -14.02 -5.85 2.20
C VAL A 75 -14.61 -5.83 0.78
N HIS A 76 -15.78 -5.22 0.60
CA HIS A 76 -16.42 -5.11 -0.71
C HIS A 76 -15.77 -4.06 -1.62
N MET A 77 -14.97 -3.14 -1.07
CA MET A 77 -14.23 -2.15 -1.86
C MET A 77 -13.05 -2.74 -2.63
N ASN A 78 -12.53 -3.90 -2.17
CA ASN A 78 -11.51 -4.67 -2.89
C ASN A 78 -11.76 -6.18 -2.70
N PRO A 79 -12.70 -6.76 -3.46
CA PRO A 79 -13.14 -8.14 -3.24
C PRO A 79 -12.09 -9.20 -3.58
N VAL A 80 -11.14 -8.90 -4.46
CA VAL A 80 -10.04 -9.80 -4.82
C VAL A 80 -8.71 -9.09 -4.58
N LEU A 81 -7.95 -9.56 -3.60
CA LEU A 81 -6.59 -9.11 -3.34
C LEU A 81 -5.62 -10.27 -3.54
N ILE A 82 -4.59 -10.06 -4.37
CA ILE A 82 -3.55 -11.03 -4.68
C ILE A 82 -2.25 -10.55 -4.03
N LYS A 83 -1.66 -11.39 -3.19
CA LYS A 83 -0.38 -11.10 -2.53
C LYS A 83 0.69 -12.09 -3.03
N PRO A 84 1.59 -11.67 -3.94
CA PRO A 84 2.68 -12.51 -4.40
C PRO A 84 3.56 -12.97 -3.23
N ASN A 85 3.76 -14.27 -3.07
CA ASN A 85 4.65 -14.86 -2.08
C ASN A 85 5.93 -15.44 -2.68
N SER A 86 5.93 -15.71 -3.98
CA SER A 86 7.08 -16.15 -4.78
C SER A 86 6.98 -15.58 -6.20
N ASP A 87 7.91 -15.95 -7.07
CA ASP A 87 7.87 -15.53 -8.49
C ASP A 87 6.73 -16.20 -9.26
N THR A 88 6.21 -17.31 -8.77
CA THR A 88 5.15 -18.11 -9.43
C THR A 88 3.94 -18.36 -8.55
N GLY A 89 3.98 -17.99 -7.28
CA GLY A 89 2.92 -18.25 -6.31
C GLY A 89 2.36 -16.95 -5.71
N ALA A 90 1.09 -16.99 -5.34
CA ALA A 90 0.43 -15.90 -4.67
C ALA A 90 -0.62 -16.40 -3.66
N GLN A 91 -0.79 -15.67 -2.57
CA GLN A 91 -1.94 -15.83 -1.69
C GLN A 91 -3.12 -15.04 -2.24
N ILE A 92 -4.27 -15.70 -2.37
CA ILE A 92 -5.50 -15.07 -2.82
C ILE A 92 -6.41 -14.80 -1.63
N ILE A 93 -6.86 -13.56 -1.55
CA ILE A 93 -7.78 -13.08 -0.53
C ILE A 93 -9.09 -12.67 -1.22
N LEU A 94 -10.19 -13.32 -0.82
CA LEU A 94 -11.53 -13.01 -1.31
C LEU A 94 -12.37 -12.37 -0.22
N GLN A 95 -12.95 -11.21 -0.54
CA GLN A 95 -13.79 -10.46 0.41
C GLN A 95 -13.13 -10.44 1.81
N GLY A 96 -11.83 -10.09 1.84
CA GLY A 96 -11.06 -9.93 3.05
C GLY A 96 -10.52 -11.20 3.70
N LYS A 97 -10.84 -12.40 3.18
CA LYS A 97 -10.41 -13.68 3.77
C LYS A 97 -9.45 -14.42 2.86
N ALA A 98 -8.33 -14.87 3.40
CA ALA A 98 -7.40 -15.73 2.67
C ALA A 98 -8.03 -17.08 2.38
N LEU A 99 -8.02 -17.51 1.10
CA LEU A 99 -8.57 -18.82 0.71
C LEU A 99 -7.50 -19.90 0.71
N SER A 100 -6.40 -19.67 0.00
CA SER A 100 -5.29 -20.61 -0.13
C SER A 100 -4.12 -19.93 -0.84
N ASN A 101 -2.95 -20.57 -0.79
CA ASN A 101 -1.87 -20.27 -1.72
C ASN A 101 -2.14 -21.00 -3.02
N MET A 102 -2.07 -20.30 -4.15
CA MET A 102 -2.28 -20.86 -5.49
C MET A 102 -1.07 -20.62 -6.37
N ASP A 103 -0.79 -21.56 -7.26
CA ASP A 103 0.14 -21.35 -8.35
C ASP A 103 -0.54 -20.62 -9.52
N ALA A 104 0.27 -20.07 -10.44
CA ALA A 104 -0.21 -19.29 -11.58
C ALA A 104 -1.11 -20.11 -12.53
N ALA A 105 -1.00 -21.43 -12.58
CA ALA A 105 -1.81 -22.30 -13.44
C ALA A 105 -3.22 -22.49 -12.87
N SER A 106 -3.33 -22.70 -11.56
CA SER A 106 -4.61 -22.86 -10.85
C SER A 106 -5.42 -21.56 -10.83
N PHE A 107 -4.77 -20.42 -11.00
CA PHE A 107 -5.41 -19.10 -11.05
C PHE A 107 -6.34 -18.91 -12.25
N HIS A 108 -6.13 -19.62 -13.35
CA HIS A 108 -6.97 -19.46 -14.55
C HIS A 108 -8.41 -19.95 -14.33
N ASP A 109 -8.62 -21.09 -13.69
CA ASP A 109 -9.96 -21.62 -13.36
C ASP A 109 -10.65 -20.80 -12.26
N TYR A 110 -9.87 -20.17 -11.40
CA TYR A 110 -10.33 -19.31 -10.34
C TYR A 110 -10.99 -18.02 -10.84
N LYS A 111 -10.60 -17.48 -12.01
CA LYS A 111 -11.15 -16.22 -12.58
C LYS A 111 -12.68 -16.21 -12.71
N LYS A 112 -13.30 -17.36 -12.99
CA LYS A 112 -14.78 -17.45 -13.07
C LYS A 112 -15.45 -17.27 -11.72
N VAL A 113 -14.89 -17.85 -10.66
CA VAL A 113 -15.38 -17.69 -9.28
C VAL A 113 -15.13 -16.25 -8.82
N ALA A 114 -13.97 -15.69 -9.19
CA ALA A 114 -13.59 -14.34 -8.84
C ALA A 114 -14.52 -13.28 -9.46
N MET A 115 -14.96 -13.44 -10.72
CA MET A 115 -15.89 -12.50 -11.35
C MET A 115 -17.23 -12.45 -10.59
N ASN A 116 -17.78 -13.60 -10.19
CA ASN A 116 -19.02 -13.63 -9.42
C ASN A 116 -18.87 -12.91 -8.06
N THR A 117 -17.73 -13.11 -7.39
CA THR A 117 -17.40 -12.43 -6.13
C THR A 117 -17.27 -10.92 -6.30
N VAL A 118 -16.63 -10.49 -7.41
CA VAL A 118 -16.48 -9.08 -7.78
C VAL A 118 -17.85 -8.44 -8.02
N LEU A 119 -18.70 -9.06 -8.84
CA LEU A 119 -20.04 -8.55 -9.15
C LEU A 119 -20.96 -8.55 -7.92
N ASP A 120 -20.88 -9.53 -7.03
CA ASP A 120 -21.60 -9.54 -5.75
C ASP A 120 -21.22 -8.35 -4.89
N SER A 121 -19.92 -8.12 -4.72
CA SER A 121 -19.41 -6.98 -3.94
C SER A 121 -19.81 -5.64 -4.55
N PHE A 122 -19.70 -5.49 -5.88
CA PHE A 122 -20.13 -4.29 -6.59
C PHE A 122 -21.63 -4.04 -6.41
N SER A 123 -22.47 -5.09 -6.54
CA SER A 123 -23.92 -5.00 -6.31
C SER A 123 -24.28 -4.59 -4.89
N LYS A 124 -23.49 -4.96 -3.88
CA LYS A 124 -23.70 -4.51 -2.49
C LYS A 124 -23.40 -3.03 -2.35
N LEU A 125 -22.27 -2.57 -2.90
CA LEU A 125 -21.91 -1.14 -2.84
C LEU A 125 -22.90 -0.25 -3.59
N THR A 126 -23.39 -0.66 -4.78
CA THR A 126 -24.38 0.12 -5.55
C THR A 126 -25.75 0.24 -4.89
N LYS A 127 -26.06 -0.61 -3.91
CA LYS A 127 -27.28 -0.49 -3.08
C LYS A 127 -27.12 0.47 -1.90
N GLU A 128 -25.88 0.70 -1.47
CA GLU A 128 -25.56 1.50 -0.29
C GLU A 128 -25.11 2.92 -0.66
N PHE A 129 -24.46 3.08 -1.81
CA PHE A 129 -23.86 4.34 -2.24
C PHE A 129 -24.50 4.86 -3.53
N ASP A 130 -24.59 6.19 -3.65
CA ASP A 130 -25.16 6.86 -4.84
C ASP A 130 -24.21 6.81 -6.05
N SER A 131 -22.91 6.69 -5.81
CA SER A 131 -21.88 6.66 -6.84
C SER A 131 -20.70 5.77 -6.44
N ILE A 132 -20.19 5.00 -7.41
CA ILE A 132 -19.00 4.14 -7.20
C ILE A 132 -17.89 4.59 -8.13
N MET A 133 -16.74 4.99 -7.57
CA MET A 133 -15.51 5.30 -8.33
C MET A 133 -14.63 4.05 -8.38
N ILE A 134 -14.40 3.55 -9.59
CA ILE A 134 -13.79 2.23 -9.79
C ILE A 134 -12.38 2.41 -10.33
N GLU A 135 -11.44 1.66 -9.75
CA GLU A 135 -10.05 1.59 -10.20
C GLU A 135 -9.77 0.29 -10.95
N GLY A 136 -9.26 0.40 -12.19
CA GLY A 136 -8.72 -0.74 -12.94
C GLY A 136 -7.33 -1.16 -12.48
N ALA A 137 -6.85 -2.30 -12.93
CA ALA A 137 -5.52 -2.82 -12.60
C ALA A 137 -4.62 -2.89 -13.86
N GLY A 138 -3.38 -2.39 -13.78
CA GLY A 138 -2.46 -2.36 -14.91
C GLY A 138 -3.02 -1.57 -16.10
N SER A 139 -3.07 -2.21 -17.28
CA SER A 139 -3.61 -1.65 -18.52
C SER A 139 -4.69 -2.55 -19.13
N PRO A 140 -5.76 -2.00 -19.72
CA PRO A 140 -6.76 -2.79 -20.45
C PRO A 140 -6.21 -3.34 -21.78
N ALA A 141 -5.05 -2.85 -22.22
CA ALA A 141 -4.41 -3.25 -23.48
C ALA A 141 -3.47 -4.46 -23.37
N GLU A 142 -3.46 -5.13 -22.21
CA GLU A 142 -2.70 -6.37 -22.01
C GLU A 142 -3.39 -7.55 -22.73
N ILE A 143 -3.10 -7.73 -24.01
CA ILE A 143 -3.78 -8.67 -24.91
C ILE A 143 -3.73 -10.10 -24.39
N ASN A 144 -2.61 -10.50 -23.77
CA ASN A 144 -2.41 -11.84 -23.19
C ASN A 144 -3.20 -12.07 -21.91
N LEU A 145 -3.75 -11.03 -21.27
CA LEU A 145 -4.53 -11.13 -20.02
C LEU A 145 -6.03 -10.86 -20.23
N ARG A 146 -6.47 -10.62 -21.46
CA ARG A 146 -7.87 -10.26 -21.75
C ARG A 146 -8.87 -11.38 -21.49
N GLU A 147 -8.47 -12.62 -21.73
CA GLU A 147 -9.35 -13.76 -21.45
C GLU A 147 -9.58 -13.91 -19.95
N GLY A 148 -10.85 -13.79 -19.53
CA GLY A 148 -11.24 -13.82 -18.12
C GLY A 148 -10.78 -12.58 -17.34
N ASP A 149 -10.69 -11.41 -17.99
CA ASP A 149 -10.38 -10.14 -17.31
C ASP A 149 -11.48 -9.77 -16.32
N ILE A 150 -11.12 -9.70 -15.05
CA ILE A 150 -12.01 -9.27 -13.96
C ILE A 150 -11.66 -7.89 -13.41
N ALA A 151 -10.62 -7.25 -13.97
CA ALA A 151 -9.99 -6.06 -13.39
C ALA A 151 -10.18 -4.78 -14.23
N ASN A 152 -10.44 -4.93 -15.54
CA ASN A 152 -10.53 -3.80 -16.47
C ASN A 152 -11.79 -3.90 -17.33
N MET A 153 -11.65 -4.06 -18.67
CA MET A 153 -12.78 -4.03 -19.61
C MET A 153 -13.74 -5.19 -19.40
N GLY A 154 -13.26 -6.39 -19.05
CA GLY A 154 -14.15 -7.53 -18.77
C GLY A 154 -15.11 -7.24 -17.60
N PHE A 155 -14.62 -6.59 -16.53
CA PHE A 155 -15.49 -6.10 -15.47
C PHE A 155 -16.39 -4.95 -15.95
N ALA A 156 -15.84 -3.97 -16.68
CA ALA A 156 -16.60 -2.80 -17.16
C ALA A 156 -17.77 -3.21 -18.06
N GLU A 157 -17.59 -4.24 -18.89
CA GLU A 157 -18.67 -4.81 -19.72
C GLU A 157 -19.70 -5.56 -18.87
N ALA A 158 -19.25 -6.44 -17.94
CA ALA A 158 -20.15 -7.22 -17.10
C ALA A 158 -20.99 -6.35 -16.15
N ALA A 159 -20.47 -5.22 -15.69
CA ALA A 159 -21.15 -4.29 -14.78
C ALA A 159 -21.80 -3.09 -15.50
N ASP A 160 -21.71 -3.01 -16.82
CA ASP A 160 -22.19 -1.90 -17.67
C ASP A 160 -21.69 -0.51 -17.21
N VAL A 161 -20.38 -0.38 -16.97
CA VAL A 161 -19.77 0.81 -16.41
C VAL A 161 -19.06 1.64 -17.49
N PRO A 162 -19.21 2.98 -17.53
CA PRO A 162 -18.40 3.87 -18.36
C PRO A 162 -16.97 3.94 -17.87
N VAL A 163 -16.03 4.18 -18.79
CA VAL A 163 -14.59 4.17 -18.54
C VAL A 163 -13.96 5.50 -18.94
N ILE A 164 -12.97 5.96 -18.19
CA ILE A 164 -12.00 6.97 -18.62
C ILE A 164 -10.60 6.36 -18.56
N ILE A 165 -9.72 6.79 -19.49
CA ILE A 165 -8.35 6.27 -19.57
C ILE A 165 -7.38 7.37 -19.14
N VAL A 166 -6.50 7.08 -18.17
CA VAL A 166 -5.45 7.99 -17.70
C VAL A 166 -4.08 7.54 -18.17
N ALA A 167 -3.25 8.49 -18.59
CA ALA A 167 -1.86 8.25 -18.97
C ALA A 167 -0.92 9.27 -18.32
N ASP A 168 0.29 8.82 -17.98
CA ASP A 168 1.38 9.62 -17.45
C ASP A 168 2.18 10.26 -18.59
N ILE A 169 2.29 11.60 -18.61
CA ILE A 169 3.08 12.32 -19.61
C ILE A 169 4.55 12.51 -19.20
N ASP A 170 4.86 12.44 -17.91
CA ASP A 170 6.21 12.72 -17.37
C ASP A 170 7.26 11.71 -17.90
N ARG A 171 6.81 10.50 -18.26
CA ARG A 171 7.66 9.45 -18.84
C ARG A 171 7.80 9.53 -20.38
N GLY A 172 7.08 10.44 -21.03
CA GLY A 172 7.03 10.56 -22.48
C GLY A 172 6.07 9.57 -23.16
N GLY A 173 5.79 9.78 -24.44
CA GLY A 173 4.96 8.90 -25.26
C GLY A 173 3.46 8.88 -24.94
N VAL A 174 2.93 9.86 -24.22
CA VAL A 174 1.54 9.88 -23.72
C VAL A 174 0.50 9.68 -24.84
N PHE A 175 0.66 10.32 -25.99
CA PHE A 175 -0.27 10.18 -27.12
C PHE A 175 -0.27 8.78 -27.72
N ALA A 176 0.93 8.18 -27.88
CA ALA A 176 1.04 6.79 -28.33
C ALA A 176 0.41 5.81 -27.32
N HIS A 177 0.58 6.06 -26.03
CA HIS A 177 -0.03 5.24 -24.98
C HIS A 177 -1.57 5.35 -25.00
N LEU A 178 -2.14 6.55 -25.10
CA LEU A 178 -3.59 6.75 -25.13
C LEU A 178 -4.21 6.18 -26.39
N TYR A 179 -3.67 6.56 -27.57
CA TYR A 179 -4.15 6.09 -28.87
C TYR A 179 -4.01 4.57 -28.99
N GLY A 180 -2.83 4.02 -28.68
CA GLY A 180 -2.57 2.58 -28.75
C GLY A 180 -3.45 1.77 -27.80
N THR A 181 -3.64 2.26 -26.56
CA THR A 181 -4.55 1.61 -25.61
C THR A 181 -5.96 1.54 -26.15
N LEU A 182 -6.51 2.66 -26.66
CA LEU A 182 -7.86 2.68 -27.25
C LEU A 182 -7.95 1.76 -28.48
N ALA A 183 -6.97 1.82 -29.38
CA ALA A 183 -6.97 1.06 -30.64
C ALA A 183 -6.93 -0.46 -30.44
N LEU A 184 -6.38 -0.93 -29.31
CA LEU A 184 -6.34 -2.36 -28.95
C LEU A 184 -7.63 -2.88 -28.33
N LEU A 185 -8.57 -2.01 -27.98
CA LEU A 185 -9.87 -2.37 -27.45
C LEU A 185 -10.83 -2.76 -28.57
N SER A 186 -11.80 -3.64 -28.28
CA SER A 186 -12.90 -3.93 -29.19
C SER A 186 -13.82 -2.71 -29.38
N GLU A 187 -14.66 -2.72 -30.41
CA GLU A 187 -15.62 -1.62 -30.67
C GLU A 187 -16.56 -1.39 -29.48
N SER A 188 -17.05 -2.47 -28.83
CA SER A 188 -17.91 -2.37 -27.64
C SER A 188 -17.21 -1.73 -26.45
N GLU A 189 -15.94 -2.08 -26.23
CA GLU A 189 -15.10 -1.51 -25.17
C GLU A 189 -14.75 -0.04 -25.45
N GLN A 190 -14.40 0.28 -26.71
CA GLN A 190 -14.15 1.67 -27.13
C GLN A 190 -15.38 2.56 -26.94
N ALA A 191 -16.59 2.04 -27.17
CA ALA A 191 -17.83 2.78 -26.93
C ALA A 191 -18.04 3.13 -25.44
N ARG A 192 -17.48 2.35 -24.50
CA ARG A 192 -17.51 2.62 -23.06
C ARG A 192 -16.56 3.73 -22.64
N VAL A 193 -15.49 3.97 -23.40
CA VAL A 193 -14.52 5.02 -23.10
C VAL A 193 -15.15 6.40 -23.35
N LYS A 194 -15.24 7.20 -22.29
CA LYS A 194 -15.86 8.54 -22.31
C LYS A 194 -14.84 9.65 -22.55
N GLY A 195 -13.55 9.38 -22.39
CA GLY A 195 -12.48 10.34 -22.65
C GLY A 195 -11.18 9.96 -21.96
N PHE A 196 -10.23 10.88 -22.08
CA PHE A 196 -8.87 10.71 -21.60
C PHE A 196 -8.52 11.71 -20.52
N VAL A 197 -7.60 11.32 -19.63
CA VAL A 197 -6.95 12.19 -18.66
C VAL A 197 -5.44 12.09 -18.85
N ILE A 198 -4.78 13.22 -19.00
CA ILE A 198 -3.32 13.30 -19.02
C ILE A 198 -2.85 13.72 -17.63
N ASN A 199 -1.99 12.93 -17.03
CA ASN A 199 -1.54 13.12 -15.67
C ASN A 199 -0.06 13.53 -15.61
N ARG A 200 0.35 14.18 -14.52
CA ARG A 200 1.74 14.59 -14.24
C ARG A 200 2.32 15.56 -15.27
N PHE A 201 1.51 16.45 -15.81
CA PHE A 201 1.98 17.45 -16.77
C PHE A 201 2.86 18.50 -16.08
N ARG A 202 3.97 18.83 -16.75
CA ARG A 202 4.87 19.93 -16.38
C ARG A 202 5.03 20.88 -17.55
N GLY A 203 4.84 22.15 -17.33
CA GLY A 203 5.06 23.17 -18.34
C GLY A 203 3.83 23.97 -18.72
N ASP A 204 3.90 24.62 -19.89
CA ASP A 204 2.82 25.44 -20.41
C ASP A 204 1.85 24.60 -21.23
N ILE A 205 0.60 24.54 -20.80
CA ILE A 205 -0.48 23.76 -21.45
C ILE A 205 -0.68 24.16 -22.91
N ARG A 206 -0.39 25.41 -23.28
CA ARG A 206 -0.52 25.89 -24.66
C ARG A 206 0.40 25.12 -25.63
N LEU A 207 1.53 24.61 -25.15
CA LEU A 207 2.46 23.80 -25.97
C LEU A 207 1.92 22.38 -26.21
N LEU A 208 0.98 21.93 -25.40
CA LEU A 208 0.35 20.61 -25.54
C LEU A 208 -0.89 20.65 -26.43
N GLN A 209 -1.49 21.82 -26.68
CA GLN A 209 -2.80 21.96 -27.28
C GLN A 209 -2.94 21.26 -28.65
N SER A 210 -1.97 21.40 -29.54
CA SER A 210 -2.01 20.72 -30.84
C SER A 210 -2.03 19.20 -30.77
N GLY A 211 -1.41 18.65 -29.73
CA GLY A 211 -1.46 17.20 -29.45
C GLY A 211 -2.81 16.77 -28.89
N LEU A 212 -3.43 17.60 -28.04
CA LEU A 212 -4.78 17.35 -27.52
C LEU A 212 -5.80 17.34 -28.65
N ASP A 213 -5.76 18.38 -29.52
CA ASP A 213 -6.65 18.51 -30.69
C ASP A 213 -6.50 17.31 -31.64
N TRP A 214 -5.26 16.89 -31.93
CA TRP A 214 -4.98 15.71 -32.73
C TRP A 214 -5.56 14.42 -32.10
N LEU A 215 -5.40 14.24 -30.79
CA LEU A 215 -5.90 13.04 -30.11
C LEU A 215 -7.43 12.96 -30.13
N GLU A 216 -8.10 14.08 -29.92
CA GLU A 216 -9.57 14.19 -30.02
C GLU A 216 -10.08 13.93 -31.41
N GLU A 217 -9.41 14.48 -32.44
CA GLU A 217 -9.76 14.28 -33.88
C GLU A 217 -9.59 12.81 -34.29
N GLU A 218 -8.46 12.18 -33.94
CA GLU A 218 -8.15 10.79 -34.31
C GLU A 218 -9.01 9.75 -33.58
N THR A 219 -9.39 10.03 -32.36
CA THR A 219 -10.09 9.03 -31.51
C THR A 219 -11.59 9.28 -31.40
N GLY A 220 -12.05 10.50 -31.69
CA GLY A 220 -13.42 10.93 -31.41
C GLY A 220 -13.76 10.96 -29.91
N LYS A 221 -12.75 10.98 -29.02
CA LYS A 221 -12.92 11.00 -27.57
C LYS A 221 -12.32 12.28 -27.00
N PRO A 222 -13.03 12.98 -26.07
CA PRO A 222 -12.51 14.22 -25.49
C PRO A 222 -11.36 13.97 -24.52
N VAL A 223 -10.45 14.94 -24.41
CA VAL A 223 -9.51 15.05 -23.30
C VAL A 223 -10.22 15.77 -22.15
N LEU A 224 -10.59 15.02 -21.13
CA LEU A 224 -11.35 15.49 -19.98
C LEU A 224 -10.53 16.39 -19.03
N GLY A 225 -9.21 16.28 -19.09
CA GLY A 225 -8.33 17.13 -18.31
C GLY A 225 -6.85 16.78 -18.43
N VAL A 226 -6.03 17.76 -18.08
CA VAL A 226 -4.58 17.66 -18.00
C VAL A 226 -4.16 18.07 -16.58
N LEU A 227 -3.84 17.07 -15.75
CA LEU A 227 -3.50 17.29 -14.35
C LEU A 227 -2.02 17.66 -14.21
N PRO A 228 -1.70 18.68 -13.42
CA PRO A 228 -0.33 19.07 -13.18
C PRO A 228 0.43 18.03 -12.37
N TYR A 229 1.75 18.05 -12.46
CA TYR A 229 2.60 17.29 -11.57
C TYR A 229 2.54 17.85 -10.14
N LEU A 230 1.98 17.09 -9.22
CA LEU A 230 1.83 17.51 -7.82
C LEU A 230 3.05 17.02 -7.01
N HIS A 231 3.96 17.93 -6.71
CA HIS A 231 5.11 17.63 -5.84
C HIS A 231 4.66 17.44 -4.38
N GLY A 232 5.33 16.53 -3.66
CA GLY A 232 5.08 16.33 -2.23
C GLY A 232 3.63 15.90 -1.93
N LEU A 233 3.08 15.03 -2.76
CA LEU A 233 1.86 14.30 -2.44
C LEU A 233 2.21 13.24 -1.41
N ASN A 234 1.74 13.45 -0.19
CA ASN A 234 1.97 12.55 0.94
C ASN A 234 0.84 11.51 1.01
N LEU A 235 0.69 10.74 -0.08
CA LEU A 235 -0.22 9.60 -0.13
C LEU A 235 0.58 8.31 -0.04
N GLU A 236 0.00 7.35 0.66
CA GLU A 236 0.55 6.01 0.76
C GLU A 236 0.63 5.38 -0.64
N ALA A 237 1.85 4.99 -1.05
CA ALA A 237 2.09 4.34 -2.33
C ALA A 237 1.73 2.85 -2.23
N GLU A 238 1.12 2.30 -3.29
CA GLU A 238 0.72 0.90 -3.31
C GLU A 238 1.88 -0.04 -3.68
N ASP A 239 2.68 0.32 -4.70
CA ASP A 239 3.55 -0.65 -5.38
C ASP A 239 5.05 -0.32 -5.35
N ALA A 240 5.46 0.86 -4.91
CA ALA A 240 6.86 1.23 -4.97
C ALA A 240 7.32 1.89 -3.68
N ILE A 241 8.43 1.38 -3.16
CA ILE A 241 9.26 2.15 -2.24
C ILE A 241 9.66 3.40 -2.98
N THR A 242 9.04 4.53 -2.64
CA THR A 242 9.32 5.81 -3.27
C THR A 242 10.78 6.14 -3.02
N ALA A 243 11.54 6.21 -4.11
CA ALA A 243 12.95 6.44 -4.08
C ALA A 243 13.31 7.71 -3.31
N GLN A 244 14.45 7.63 -2.65
CA GLN A 244 15.33 8.70 -2.19
C GLN A 244 14.65 9.94 -1.62
N GLN A 245 14.63 9.96 -0.31
CA GLN A 245 14.55 11.19 0.45
C GLN A 245 15.81 12.03 0.17
N GLU A 246 15.67 13.33 -0.01
CA GLU A 246 16.80 14.23 0.03
C GLU A 246 17.35 14.23 1.47
N LEU A 247 18.56 13.68 1.62
CA LEU A 247 19.19 13.57 2.94
C LEU A 247 19.60 14.97 3.43
N ASN A 248 19.16 15.31 4.63
CA ASN A 248 19.53 16.54 5.29
C ASN A 248 20.71 16.27 6.25
N SER A 249 21.70 17.16 6.27
CA SER A 249 22.85 17.05 7.17
C SER A 249 22.56 17.42 8.63
N GLU A 250 21.44 18.10 8.89
CA GLU A 250 21.06 18.61 10.22
C GLU A 250 19.90 17.83 10.87
N VAL A 251 19.80 16.53 10.62
CA VAL A 251 18.76 15.69 11.22
C VAL A 251 19.14 15.21 12.61
N LYS A 252 18.12 14.85 13.38
CA LYS A 252 18.27 14.29 14.72
C LYS A 252 18.41 12.76 14.72
N LEU A 253 17.91 12.10 13.66
CA LEU A 253 17.86 10.65 13.57
C LEU A 253 18.12 10.17 12.15
N ASN A 254 19.00 9.17 12.03
CA ASN A 254 19.24 8.45 10.77
C ASN A 254 18.70 7.03 10.89
N VAL A 255 17.69 6.70 10.09
CA VAL A 255 17.04 5.39 10.04
C VAL A 255 17.38 4.68 8.74
N VAL A 256 17.69 3.39 8.83
CA VAL A 256 17.97 2.54 7.68
C VAL A 256 17.00 1.36 7.66
N VAL A 257 16.43 1.10 6.47
CA VAL A 257 15.55 -0.03 6.21
C VAL A 257 16.13 -0.86 5.06
N PRO A 258 16.57 -2.12 5.27
CA PRO A 258 16.96 -3.00 4.19
C PRO A 258 15.74 -3.42 3.36
N VAL A 259 15.84 -3.32 2.03
CA VAL A 259 14.76 -3.68 1.11
C VAL A 259 14.78 -5.19 0.87
N LEU A 260 13.83 -5.87 1.49
CA LEU A 260 13.63 -7.31 1.33
C LEU A 260 12.89 -7.60 0.01
N THR A 261 13.01 -8.84 -0.50
CA THR A 261 12.45 -9.21 -1.81
C THR A 261 10.93 -9.19 -1.83
N ARG A 262 10.30 -9.46 -0.68
CA ARG A 262 8.83 -9.47 -0.48
C ARG A 262 8.41 -8.52 0.66
N ILE A 263 9.10 -7.37 0.74
CA ILE A 263 8.75 -6.33 1.72
C ILE A 263 7.25 -6.00 1.62
N SER A 264 6.59 -5.93 2.76
CA SER A 264 5.16 -5.65 2.85
C SER A 264 4.89 -4.55 3.86
N ASN A 265 3.80 -3.80 3.65
CA ASN A 265 3.38 -2.68 4.50
C ASN A 265 4.50 -1.64 4.72
N HIS A 266 5.29 -1.35 3.67
CA HIS A 266 6.35 -0.35 3.73
C HIS A 266 5.85 1.07 4.04
N THR A 267 4.54 1.28 3.99
CA THR A 267 3.87 2.50 4.44
C THR A 267 4.08 2.79 5.93
N ASP A 268 4.45 1.79 6.73
CA ASP A 268 4.89 1.98 8.12
C ASP A 268 6.01 3.02 8.26
N PHE A 269 6.79 3.24 7.20
CA PHE A 269 7.94 4.15 7.21
C PHE A 269 7.64 5.53 6.64
N ASP A 270 6.43 5.79 6.14
CA ASP A 270 6.07 7.08 5.55
C ASP A 270 6.13 8.21 6.58
N VAL A 271 5.73 7.94 7.82
CA VAL A 271 5.83 8.92 8.92
C VAL A 271 7.29 9.32 9.17
N LEU A 272 8.21 8.35 9.16
CA LEU A 272 9.65 8.60 9.32
C LEU A 272 10.19 9.39 8.13
N ARG A 273 9.82 9.00 6.91
CA ARG A 273 10.25 9.64 5.66
C ARG A 273 9.79 11.10 5.55
N LEU A 274 8.62 11.42 6.07
CA LEU A 274 8.03 12.76 5.99
C LEU A 274 8.44 13.67 7.15
N ASN A 275 9.07 13.12 8.19
CA ASN A 275 9.52 13.91 9.32
C ASN A 275 10.81 14.67 8.98
N PRO A 276 10.85 16.02 9.09
CA PRO A 276 12.02 16.81 8.70
C PRO A 276 13.25 16.59 9.59
N ASP A 277 13.08 16.02 10.78
CA ASP A 277 14.15 15.71 11.72
C ASP A 277 14.75 14.30 11.52
N ILE A 278 14.22 13.52 10.56
CA ILE A 278 14.59 12.11 10.32
C ILE A 278 15.08 11.93 8.88
N ASN A 279 16.25 11.35 8.71
CA ASN A 279 16.66 10.76 7.44
C ASN A 279 16.26 9.29 7.42
N LEU A 280 15.42 8.90 6.47
CA LEU A 280 15.11 7.51 6.18
C LEU A 280 15.83 7.07 4.90
N ARG A 281 16.65 6.03 4.98
CA ARG A 281 17.34 5.47 3.83
C ARG A 281 16.96 4.01 3.63
N TYR A 282 16.49 3.68 2.44
CA TYR A 282 16.32 2.30 2.01
C TYR A 282 17.65 1.78 1.45
N VAL A 283 18.06 0.58 1.88
CA VAL A 283 19.29 -0.09 1.41
C VAL A 283 18.90 -1.22 0.46
N GLY A 284 19.30 -1.09 -0.80
CA GLY A 284 18.99 -2.03 -1.87
C GLY A 284 20.00 -3.18 -1.99
N LYS A 285 19.69 -4.09 -2.93
CA LYS A 285 20.56 -5.23 -3.27
C LYS A 285 22.00 -4.78 -3.59
N GLY A 286 22.97 -5.41 -2.94
CA GLY A 286 24.40 -5.15 -3.14
C GLY A 286 24.94 -3.93 -2.37
N GLU A 287 24.10 -3.18 -1.68
CA GLU A 287 24.52 -2.08 -0.83
C GLU A 287 24.79 -2.56 0.61
N LYS A 288 25.66 -1.85 1.32
CA LYS A 288 25.93 -2.10 2.75
C LYS A 288 25.07 -1.21 3.62
N ILE A 289 24.76 -1.71 4.81
CA ILE A 289 24.17 -0.88 5.87
C ILE A 289 25.31 -0.10 6.51
N ASP A 290 25.40 1.18 6.17
CA ASP A 290 26.37 2.11 6.75
C ASP A 290 25.89 2.69 8.09
N LYS A 291 26.47 3.82 8.52
CA LYS A 291 26.07 4.50 9.75
C LYS A 291 24.58 4.80 9.79
N ALA A 292 23.95 4.36 10.88
CA ALA A 292 22.58 4.65 11.24
C ALA A 292 22.50 4.83 12.76
N ASP A 293 21.44 5.44 13.25
CA ASP A 293 21.07 5.44 14.66
C ASP A 293 20.14 4.25 14.95
N LEU A 294 19.25 3.96 13.98
CA LEU A 294 18.28 2.87 14.03
C LEU A 294 18.29 2.08 12.72
N ILE A 295 18.34 0.75 12.81
CA ILE A 295 18.05 -0.16 11.69
C ILE A 295 16.67 -0.76 11.94
N ILE A 296 15.76 -0.70 10.95
CA ILE A 296 14.45 -1.32 11.05
C ILE A 296 14.34 -2.45 10.02
N LEU A 297 14.14 -3.68 10.49
CA LEU A 297 13.77 -4.83 9.66
C LEU A 297 12.26 -4.75 9.36
N PRO A 298 11.88 -4.62 8.09
CA PRO A 298 10.49 -4.41 7.71
C PRO A 298 9.66 -5.69 7.76
N GLY A 299 8.34 -5.55 7.65
CA GLY A 299 7.44 -6.65 7.37
C GLY A 299 7.73 -7.29 6.02
N THR A 300 7.47 -8.57 5.91
CA THR A 300 7.62 -9.34 4.67
C THR A 300 6.55 -10.41 4.54
N LYS A 301 6.26 -10.81 3.28
CA LYS A 301 5.32 -11.87 2.96
C LYS A 301 5.99 -13.26 2.91
N SER A 302 7.31 -13.35 2.91
CA SER A 302 8.08 -14.60 2.90
C SER A 302 9.25 -14.49 3.87
N VAL A 303 8.98 -14.74 5.16
CA VAL A 303 9.94 -14.41 6.23
C VAL A 303 11.21 -15.24 6.13
N ARG A 304 11.12 -16.55 5.83
CA ARG A 304 12.28 -17.45 5.76
C ARG A 304 13.16 -17.18 4.55
N ASP A 305 12.58 -16.95 3.37
CA ASP A 305 13.33 -16.62 2.16
C ASP A 305 14.00 -15.26 2.27
N ASP A 306 13.28 -14.28 2.80
CA ASP A 306 13.82 -12.93 2.99
C ASP A 306 14.89 -12.87 4.08
N LEU A 307 14.82 -13.73 5.10
CA LEU A 307 15.92 -13.90 6.07
C LEU A 307 17.15 -14.51 5.40
N ALA A 308 16.96 -15.51 4.53
CA ALA A 308 18.07 -16.08 3.74
C ALA A 308 18.66 -15.02 2.80
N TYR A 309 17.82 -14.23 2.14
CA TYR A 309 18.23 -13.10 1.31
C TYR A 309 19.03 -12.06 2.11
N LEU A 310 18.53 -11.62 3.27
CA LEU A 310 19.22 -10.69 4.18
C LEU A 310 20.64 -11.19 4.53
N LYS A 311 20.77 -12.47 4.90
CA LYS A 311 22.06 -13.10 5.19
C LYS A 311 22.95 -13.16 3.94
N SER A 312 22.39 -13.42 2.76
CA SER A 312 23.14 -13.45 1.49
C SER A 312 23.72 -12.09 1.10
N GLN A 313 23.06 -10.98 1.49
CA GLN A 313 23.55 -9.61 1.29
C GLN A 313 24.62 -9.21 2.32
N GLY A 314 24.83 -10.02 3.37
CA GLY A 314 25.75 -9.73 4.48
C GLY A 314 25.20 -8.70 5.47
N TRP A 315 23.92 -8.38 5.38
CA TRP A 315 23.26 -7.40 6.27
C TRP A 315 23.17 -7.91 7.72
N ASP A 316 23.14 -9.22 7.94
CA ASP A 316 23.27 -9.82 9.26
C ASP A 316 24.54 -9.37 9.99
N LYS A 317 25.69 -9.34 9.27
CA LYS A 317 26.98 -8.89 9.82
C LYS A 317 27.00 -7.38 10.07
N ASP A 318 26.35 -6.62 9.17
CA ASP A 318 26.24 -5.18 9.34
C ASP A 318 25.37 -4.83 10.55
N ILE A 319 24.25 -5.53 10.77
CA ILE A 319 23.38 -5.40 11.95
C ILE A 319 24.15 -5.73 13.24
N LEU A 320 24.88 -6.83 13.25
CA LEU A 320 25.69 -7.20 14.41
C LEU A 320 26.81 -6.19 14.71
N ARG A 321 27.40 -5.62 13.66
CA ARG A 321 28.38 -4.52 13.80
C ARG A 321 27.74 -3.28 14.41
N HIS A 322 26.53 -2.92 13.91
CA HIS A 322 25.76 -1.77 14.37
C HIS A 322 25.43 -1.88 15.88
N ILE A 323 24.94 -3.03 16.32
CA ILE A 323 24.65 -3.30 17.73
C ILE A 323 25.90 -3.18 18.60
N ARG A 324 27.03 -3.76 18.16
CA ARG A 324 28.32 -3.65 18.90
C ARG A 324 28.81 -2.21 19.05
N LEU A 325 28.43 -1.32 18.15
CA LEU A 325 28.76 0.09 18.21
C LEU A 325 27.72 0.92 19.00
N GLY A 326 26.77 0.27 19.66
CA GLY A 326 25.75 0.93 20.48
C GLY A 326 24.46 1.31 19.76
N GLY A 327 24.35 0.97 18.47
CA GLY A 327 23.16 1.29 17.67
C GLY A 327 21.93 0.45 18.06
N LYS A 328 20.75 0.90 17.68
CA LYS A 328 19.48 0.24 17.96
C LYS A 328 18.92 -0.49 16.75
N VAL A 329 18.23 -1.60 16.99
CA VAL A 329 17.58 -2.40 15.95
C VAL A 329 16.12 -2.64 16.31
N MET A 330 15.22 -2.45 15.35
CA MET A 330 13.80 -2.74 15.50
C MET A 330 13.34 -3.69 14.41
N GLY A 331 12.43 -4.61 14.72
CA GLY A 331 11.76 -5.47 13.74
C GLY A 331 10.26 -5.28 13.77
N ILE A 332 9.63 -5.19 12.59
CA ILE A 332 8.18 -5.11 12.45
C ILE A 332 7.67 -6.37 11.75
N CYS A 333 6.70 -7.06 12.35
CA CYS A 333 6.02 -8.24 11.80
C CYS A 333 7.05 -9.33 11.37
N GLY A 334 7.23 -9.58 10.06
CA GLY A 334 8.26 -10.51 9.58
C GLY A 334 9.67 -10.14 10.03
N GLY A 335 10.00 -8.85 10.08
CA GLY A 335 11.27 -8.36 10.62
C GLY A 335 11.44 -8.68 12.10
N TYR A 336 10.38 -8.63 12.90
CA TYR A 336 10.39 -9.07 14.30
C TYR A 336 10.68 -10.58 14.41
N GLN A 337 10.03 -11.39 13.58
CA GLN A 337 10.28 -12.84 13.53
C GLN A 337 11.75 -13.15 13.18
N MET A 338 12.34 -12.40 12.23
CA MET A 338 13.75 -12.55 11.85
C MET A 338 14.74 -12.26 13.00
N LEU A 339 14.38 -11.35 13.92
CA LEU A 339 15.21 -11.05 15.10
C LEU A 339 15.23 -12.19 16.11
N GLY A 340 14.24 -13.08 16.06
CA GLY A 340 14.12 -14.24 16.97
C GLY A 340 15.19 -15.31 16.77
N LYS A 341 15.06 -16.42 17.51
CA LYS A 341 15.97 -17.58 17.44
C LYS A 341 15.59 -18.53 16.31
N THR A 342 14.30 -18.87 16.19
CA THR A 342 13.82 -19.82 15.19
C THR A 342 12.54 -19.36 14.53
N ILE A 343 12.40 -19.73 13.24
CA ILE A 343 11.19 -19.56 12.46
C ILE A 343 10.88 -20.92 11.85
N ASP A 344 9.85 -21.57 12.38
CA ASP A 344 9.42 -22.89 11.98
C ASP A 344 8.18 -22.80 11.09
N ASP A 345 8.21 -23.44 9.93
CA ASP A 345 7.10 -23.57 8.99
C ASP A 345 6.84 -25.05 8.69
N PRO A 346 6.22 -25.78 9.64
CA PRO A 346 6.03 -27.23 9.50
C PRO A 346 5.07 -27.60 8.36
N ASP A 347 4.13 -26.71 8.03
CA ASP A 347 3.07 -26.95 7.06
C ASP A 347 3.33 -26.27 5.70
N GLY A 348 4.46 -25.54 5.54
CA GLY A 348 4.77 -24.82 4.30
C GLY A 348 3.82 -23.67 4.00
N VAL A 349 3.46 -22.89 5.03
CA VAL A 349 2.51 -21.77 4.93
C VAL A 349 3.04 -20.65 4.02
N GLU A 350 4.36 -20.42 4.05
CA GLU A 350 5.02 -19.39 3.24
C GLU A 350 6.02 -19.94 2.21
N GLY A 351 6.06 -21.26 2.00
CA GLY A 351 6.98 -21.91 1.07
C GLY A 351 7.13 -23.41 1.35
N GLU A 352 8.34 -23.95 1.14
CA GLU A 352 8.61 -25.34 1.50
C GLU A 352 8.65 -25.53 3.02
N PRO A 353 8.05 -26.62 3.54
CA PRO A 353 8.12 -26.93 4.97
C PRO A 353 9.56 -26.96 5.48
N GLY A 354 9.77 -26.45 6.70
CA GLY A 354 11.10 -26.46 7.29
C GLY A 354 11.27 -25.47 8.43
N SER A 355 12.50 -25.34 8.92
CA SER A 355 12.90 -24.43 9.98
C SER A 355 14.08 -23.58 9.54
N SER A 356 14.14 -22.35 10.03
CA SER A 356 15.25 -21.42 9.80
C SER A 356 15.74 -20.83 11.12
N GLU A 357 17.07 -20.79 11.30
CA GLU A 357 17.65 -20.01 12.40
C GLU A 357 17.55 -18.53 12.11
N GLY A 358 16.91 -17.78 13.02
CA GLY A 358 16.80 -16.33 13.00
C GLY A 358 18.15 -15.63 13.17
N LEU A 359 18.13 -14.36 13.52
CA LEU A 359 19.33 -13.59 13.88
C LEU A 359 19.76 -13.83 15.33
N GLY A 360 18.88 -14.44 16.15
CA GLY A 360 19.16 -14.80 17.55
C GLY A 360 19.32 -13.59 18.49
N LEU A 361 18.78 -12.44 18.10
CA LEU A 361 18.92 -11.16 18.82
C LEU A 361 17.83 -10.97 19.89
N LEU A 362 16.69 -11.66 19.74
CA LEU A 362 15.60 -11.74 20.70
C LEU A 362 15.36 -13.20 21.09
N ASN A 363 14.93 -13.45 22.33
CA ASN A 363 14.59 -14.77 22.80
C ASN A 363 13.14 -15.15 22.41
N VAL A 364 12.93 -15.24 21.12
CA VAL A 364 11.63 -15.43 20.46
C VAL A 364 11.70 -16.64 19.54
N HIS A 365 10.71 -17.52 19.64
CA HIS A 365 10.53 -18.68 18.76
C HIS A 365 9.20 -18.54 18.02
N THR A 366 9.22 -18.51 16.72
CA THR A 366 8.03 -18.33 15.88
C THR A 366 7.69 -19.62 15.16
N VAL A 367 6.41 -19.98 15.17
CA VAL A 367 5.84 -21.05 14.33
C VAL A 367 4.82 -20.43 13.37
N LEU A 368 5.03 -20.60 12.07
CA LEU A 368 4.07 -20.18 11.06
C LEU A 368 2.87 -21.14 11.05
N THR A 369 1.67 -20.60 11.08
CA THR A 369 0.42 -21.38 11.15
C THR A 369 -0.51 -20.97 10.02
N GLY A 370 -1.39 -21.89 9.60
CA GLY A 370 -2.38 -21.60 8.55
C GLY A 370 -3.43 -20.54 8.92
N SER A 371 -3.54 -20.15 10.21
CA SER A 371 -4.48 -19.14 10.67
C SER A 371 -3.83 -17.75 10.65
N LYS A 372 -4.41 -16.84 9.88
CA LYS A 372 -3.97 -15.45 9.78
C LYS A 372 -4.59 -14.60 10.88
N GLN A 373 -3.76 -13.82 11.60
CA GLN A 373 -4.22 -12.77 12.51
C GLN A 373 -4.47 -11.51 11.71
N LEU A 374 -5.67 -10.95 11.86
CA LEU A 374 -6.13 -9.71 11.20
C LEU A 374 -6.91 -8.90 12.21
N THR A 375 -6.28 -7.91 12.83
CA THR A 375 -6.93 -7.15 13.91
C THR A 375 -6.43 -5.70 13.89
N LYS A 376 -7.36 -4.73 13.96
CA LYS A 376 -7.03 -3.37 14.38
C LYS A 376 -6.95 -3.36 15.89
N THR A 377 -5.92 -2.76 16.46
CA THR A 377 -5.72 -2.74 17.91
C THR A 377 -5.09 -1.43 18.37
N GLU A 378 -5.39 -1.06 19.59
CA GLU A 378 -4.67 -0.01 20.31
C GLU A 378 -3.77 -0.67 21.35
N ALA A 379 -2.64 -0.06 21.63
CA ALA A 379 -1.68 -0.56 22.61
C ALA A 379 -1.07 0.59 23.42
N VAL A 380 -0.48 0.24 24.54
CA VAL A 380 0.35 1.14 25.34
C VAL A 380 1.79 0.63 25.32
N LEU A 381 2.69 1.41 24.72
CA LEU A 381 4.12 1.15 24.71
C LEU A 381 4.75 1.63 26.01
N ASN A 382 5.55 0.76 26.63
CA ASN A 382 6.34 1.06 27.82
C ASN A 382 7.78 0.54 27.63
N LEU A 383 8.72 1.44 27.48
CA LEU A 383 10.16 1.12 27.32
C LEU A 383 10.95 1.32 28.62
N ASN A 384 10.26 1.49 29.76
CA ASN A 384 10.89 1.80 31.06
C ASN A 384 11.81 3.04 31.04
N LEU A 385 11.56 3.97 30.10
CA LEU A 385 12.29 5.24 29.97
C LEU A 385 11.55 6.31 30.79
N ASN A 386 12.16 6.75 31.90
CA ASN A 386 11.63 7.85 32.72
C ASN A 386 10.14 7.70 33.11
N ASN A 387 9.63 6.47 33.22
CA ASN A 387 8.20 6.15 33.44
C ASN A 387 7.26 6.69 32.33
N GLN A 388 7.78 6.99 31.17
CA GLN A 388 6.97 7.44 30.05
C GLN A 388 6.30 6.25 29.34
N LYS A 389 5.04 6.44 29.00
CA LYS A 389 4.26 5.50 28.19
C LYS A 389 3.69 6.24 27.00
N ALA A 390 3.55 5.56 25.87
CA ALA A 390 2.97 6.14 24.66
C ALA A 390 1.83 5.25 24.15
N LYS A 391 0.78 5.89 23.63
CA LYS A 391 -0.26 5.18 22.89
C LYS A 391 0.26 4.81 21.51
N VAL A 392 -0.13 3.62 21.05
CA VAL A 392 0.10 3.11 19.71
C VAL A 392 -1.25 2.70 19.15
N LYS A 393 -1.58 3.14 17.95
CA LYS A 393 -2.70 2.60 17.17
C LYS A 393 -2.12 1.89 15.97
N GLY A 394 -2.63 0.72 15.68
CA GLY A 394 -2.10 -0.07 14.61
C GLY A 394 -2.99 -1.24 14.22
N TYR A 395 -2.39 -2.16 13.52
CA TYR A 395 -3.06 -3.38 13.10
C TYR A 395 -2.05 -4.51 13.00
N GLU A 396 -2.52 -5.74 13.23
CA GLU A 396 -1.76 -6.96 13.04
C GLU A 396 -2.19 -7.65 11.75
N ILE A 397 -1.23 -8.04 10.92
CA ILE A 397 -1.43 -8.88 9.72
C ILE A 397 -0.29 -9.90 9.65
N HIS A 398 -0.44 -11.04 10.26
CA HIS A 398 0.60 -12.08 10.24
C HIS A 398 0.03 -13.49 10.35
N VAL A 399 0.84 -14.51 10.03
CA VAL A 399 0.48 -15.94 10.13
C VAL A 399 1.27 -16.66 11.20
N GLY A 400 2.28 -16.04 11.81
CA GLY A 400 3.13 -16.63 12.84
C GLY A 400 2.54 -16.48 14.24
N ARG A 401 2.82 -17.46 15.08
CA ARG A 401 2.65 -17.38 16.54
C ARG A 401 4.01 -17.44 17.20
N SER A 402 4.33 -16.45 18.02
CA SER A 402 5.62 -16.35 18.70
C SER A 402 5.49 -16.68 20.17
N GLN A 403 6.37 -17.60 20.64
CA GLN A 403 6.65 -17.75 22.05
C GLN A 403 7.73 -16.75 22.42
N VAL A 404 7.42 -15.83 23.31
CA VAL A 404 8.30 -14.74 23.75
C VAL A 404 8.78 -15.03 25.17
N LEU A 405 10.10 -14.99 25.36
CA LEU A 405 10.75 -15.21 26.67
C LEU A 405 11.44 -13.92 27.18
N ASP A 406 11.56 -12.92 26.32
CA ASP A 406 12.03 -11.57 26.67
C ASP A 406 10.88 -10.72 27.24
N GLU A 407 11.19 -9.55 27.80
CA GLU A 407 10.20 -8.56 28.24
C GLU A 407 9.37 -8.08 27.04
N GLN A 408 8.04 -7.99 27.22
CA GLN A 408 7.10 -7.54 26.19
C GLN A 408 6.71 -6.08 26.48
N PRO A 409 7.12 -5.13 25.60
CA PRO A 409 6.97 -3.70 25.89
C PRO A 409 5.59 -3.13 25.55
N LEU A 410 4.70 -3.90 24.91
CA LEU A 410 3.36 -3.46 24.48
C LEU A 410 2.27 -4.20 25.25
N GLU A 411 1.31 -3.44 25.77
CA GLU A 411 0.06 -3.95 26.35
C GLU A 411 -1.08 -3.57 25.42
N LEU A 412 -1.72 -4.57 24.82
CA LEU A 412 -2.83 -4.40 23.87
C LEU A 412 -4.14 -4.11 24.62
N ASP A 413 -5.11 -3.53 23.93
CA ASP A 413 -6.42 -3.18 24.46
C ASP A 413 -7.25 -4.40 24.93
N ASN A 414 -6.95 -5.60 24.41
CA ASN A 414 -7.55 -6.88 24.84
C ASN A 414 -6.87 -7.48 26.08
N GLY A 415 -5.83 -6.83 26.64
CA GLY A 415 -5.06 -7.28 27.80
C GLY A 415 -3.95 -8.28 27.49
N GLU A 416 -3.73 -8.62 26.23
CA GLU A 416 -2.57 -9.39 25.79
C GLU A 416 -1.34 -8.49 25.66
N CYS A 417 -0.14 -9.09 25.60
CA CYS A 417 1.10 -8.37 25.36
C CYS A 417 1.64 -8.68 23.97
N ASP A 418 2.28 -7.68 23.33
CA ASP A 418 2.98 -7.85 22.06
C ASP A 418 4.43 -7.39 22.13
N GLY A 419 5.20 -7.91 21.18
CA GLY A 419 6.58 -7.55 20.95
C GLY A 419 7.55 -8.24 21.90
N ALA A 420 8.79 -7.83 21.81
CA ALA A 420 9.88 -8.21 22.70
C ALA A 420 10.94 -7.11 22.72
N ILE A 421 11.60 -6.93 23.86
CA ILE A 421 12.78 -6.08 24.00
C ILE A 421 13.91 -6.88 24.65
N SER A 422 15.11 -6.84 24.07
CA SER A 422 16.28 -7.55 24.59
C SER A 422 16.69 -7.01 25.97
N GLU A 423 17.32 -7.87 26.79
CA GLU A 423 17.83 -7.50 28.11
C GLU A 423 18.77 -6.28 28.08
N CYS A 424 19.58 -6.15 27.02
CA CYS A 424 20.46 -4.99 26.84
C CYS A 424 19.72 -3.71 26.37
N GLY A 425 18.41 -3.80 26.07
CA GLY A 425 17.60 -2.68 25.62
C GLY A 425 17.98 -2.08 24.26
N GLN A 426 18.76 -2.81 23.43
CA GLN A 426 19.17 -2.33 22.10
C GLN A 426 18.29 -2.86 20.96
N ILE A 427 17.62 -3.99 21.15
CA ILE A 427 16.84 -4.66 20.13
C ILE A 427 15.38 -4.73 20.58
N MET A 428 14.46 -4.36 19.70
CA MET A 428 13.01 -4.43 19.93
C MET A 428 12.32 -5.01 18.70
N GLY A 429 11.20 -5.67 18.90
CA GLY A 429 10.33 -6.11 17.82
C GLY A 429 8.86 -6.09 18.22
N THR A 430 7.96 -5.97 17.23
CA THR A 430 6.51 -5.97 17.42
C THR A 430 5.81 -6.53 16.17
N TYR A 431 4.61 -7.06 16.35
CA TYR A 431 3.73 -7.41 15.23
C TYR A 431 2.93 -6.22 14.69
N LEU A 432 2.84 -5.12 15.43
CA LEU A 432 2.01 -3.97 15.06
C LEU A 432 2.59 -3.20 13.88
N HIS A 433 1.79 -3.09 12.81
CA HIS A 433 1.94 -2.14 11.73
C HIS A 433 1.29 -0.80 12.09
N GLY A 434 1.73 0.31 11.47
CA GLY A 434 1.28 1.66 11.83
C GLY A 434 1.89 2.17 13.15
N PHE A 435 2.91 1.49 13.66
CA PHE A 435 3.51 1.74 14.96
C PHE A 435 4.00 3.18 15.17
N PHE A 436 4.42 3.84 14.12
CA PHE A 436 4.96 5.22 14.15
C PHE A 436 3.91 6.31 13.90
N ASP A 437 2.66 5.94 13.60
CA ASP A 437 1.63 6.91 13.19
C ASP A 437 1.24 7.86 14.34
N GLU A 438 1.32 7.39 15.58
CA GLU A 438 1.08 8.22 16.76
C GLU A 438 2.37 8.98 17.17
N ALA A 439 2.27 10.30 17.24
CA ALA A 439 3.41 11.17 17.54
C ALA A 439 4.08 10.86 18.91
N GLU A 440 3.31 10.42 19.90
CA GLU A 440 3.83 10.03 21.21
C GLU A 440 4.71 8.77 21.11
N ALA A 441 4.28 7.77 20.32
CA ALA A 441 5.05 6.55 20.09
C ALA A 441 6.35 6.86 19.34
N LEU A 442 6.28 7.66 18.27
CA LEU A 442 7.47 8.08 17.53
C LEU A 442 8.48 8.79 18.43
N ASN A 443 8.03 9.72 19.29
CA ASN A 443 8.92 10.43 20.23
C ASN A 443 9.55 9.49 21.27
N LEU A 444 8.78 8.54 21.80
CA LEU A 444 9.32 7.56 22.76
C LEU A 444 10.38 6.65 22.11
N ILE A 445 10.17 6.27 20.84
CA ILE A 445 11.17 5.51 20.06
C ILE A 445 12.42 6.33 19.79
N THR A 446 12.30 7.60 19.39
CA THR A 446 13.47 8.44 19.13
C THR A 446 14.26 8.74 20.41
N GLU A 447 13.58 8.89 21.54
CA GLU A 447 14.21 8.95 22.85
C GLU A 447 14.92 7.65 23.22
N TRP A 448 14.31 6.48 22.96
CA TRP A 448 14.95 5.17 23.14
C TRP A 448 16.19 4.99 22.27
N VAL A 449 16.17 5.52 21.03
CA VAL A 449 17.29 5.36 20.09
C VAL A 449 18.51 6.17 20.53
N ASN A 450 18.37 7.47 20.71
CA ASN A 450 19.49 8.38 20.95
C ASN A 450 19.21 9.55 21.93
N GLY A 451 18.10 9.49 22.69
CA GLY A 451 17.73 10.51 23.67
C GLY A 451 17.20 11.80 23.06
N THR A 452 16.82 11.82 21.79
CA THR A 452 16.26 13.01 21.12
C THR A 452 14.75 12.90 20.94
N GLN A 453 14.11 14.07 20.81
CA GLN A 453 12.71 14.18 20.39
C GLN A 453 12.66 14.85 19.02
N VAL A 454 11.84 14.27 18.13
CA VAL A 454 11.65 14.79 16.79
C VAL A 454 10.42 15.69 16.73
N LYS A 455 10.32 16.47 15.66
CA LYS A 455 9.18 17.35 15.44
C LYS A 455 7.89 16.53 15.37
N GLN A 456 6.93 16.88 16.22
CA GLN A 456 5.61 16.28 16.17
C GLN A 456 4.90 16.70 14.88
N GLN A 457 4.42 15.73 14.13
CA GLN A 457 3.59 15.91 12.95
C GLN A 457 2.37 15.00 13.07
N ASP A 458 1.22 15.56 12.77
CA ASP A 458 0.00 14.76 12.63
C ASP A 458 -0.04 14.19 11.20
N PHE A 459 0.26 12.91 11.08
CA PHE A 459 0.35 12.23 9.80
C PHE A 459 -1.02 12.12 9.12
N GLU A 460 -2.10 11.97 9.88
CA GLU A 460 -3.46 11.96 9.33
C GLU A 460 -3.82 13.31 8.69
N VAL A 461 -3.41 14.42 9.32
CA VAL A 461 -3.57 15.75 8.72
C VAL A 461 -2.78 15.89 7.42
N LEU A 462 -1.56 15.33 7.33
CA LEU A 462 -0.78 15.36 6.10
C LEU A 462 -1.42 14.54 4.97
N LYS A 463 -1.96 13.37 5.27
CA LYS A 463 -2.74 12.56 4.31
C LYS A 463 -3.96 13.31 3.81
N GLU A 464 -4.74 13.88 4.73
CA GLU A 464 -5.93 14.68 4.39
C GLU A 464 -5.59 15.87 3.50
N GLN A 465 -4.50 16.58 3.78
CA GLN A 465 -4.00 17.66 2.92
C GLN A 465 -3.62 17.12 1.54
N GLY A 466 -2.97 15.97 1.45
CA GLY A 466 -2.63 15.31 0.19
C GLY A 466 -3.87 15.00 -0.65
N ILE A 467 -4.88 14.36 -0.05
CA ILE A 467 -6.16 14.02 -0.69
C ILE A 467 -6.87 15.31 -1.17
N ASN A 468 -6.90 16.34 -0.34
CA ASN A 468 -7.54 17.61 -0.69
C ASN A 468 -6.83 18.32 -1.85
N ARG A 469 -5.49 18.32 -1.88
CA ARG A 469 -4.71 18.90 -3.00
C ARG A 469 -5.01 18.22 -4.35
N ILE A 470 -5.21 16.89 -4.33
CA ILE A 470 -5.59 16.15 -5.55
C ILE A 470 -6.99 16.57 -6.01
N ALA A 471 -7.95 16.64 -5.08
CA ALA A 471 -9.31 17.07 -5.39
C ALA A 471 -9.32 18.50 -5.97
N ASP A 472 -8.55 19.42 -5.37
CA ASP A 472 -8.41 20.80 -5.86
C ASP A 472 -7.86 20.83 -7.30
N ALA A 473 -6.82 20.04 -7.58
CA ALA A 473 -6.23 19.93 -8.92
C ALA A 473 -7.24 19.37 -9.94
N ILE A 474 -8.03 18.37 -9.56
CA ILE A 474 -9.10 17.81 -10.41
C ILE A 474 -10.18 18.86 -10.69
N GLU A 475 -10.66 19.55 -9.64
CA GLU A 475 -11.68 20.60 -9.81
C GLU A 475 -11.20 21.76 -10.69
N GLN A 476 -9.91 22.08 -10.67
CA GLN A 476 -9.32 23.16 -11.43
C GLN A 476 -8.98 22.78 -12.89
N HIS A 477 -8.56 21.53 -13.14
CA HIS A 477 -7.93 21.11 -14.40
C HIS A 477 -8.71 20.05 -15.19
N MET A 478 -9.88 19.62 -14.72
CA MET A 478 -10.72 18.67 -15.42
C MET A 478 -12.12 19.24 -15.68
N ASN A 479 -12.66 18.92 -16.85
CA ASN A 479 -14.10 19.08 -17.09
C ASN A 479 -14.83 17.94 -16.35
N LEU A 480 -15.61 18.29 -15.36
CA LEU A 480 -16.34 17.33 -14.50
C LEU A 480 -17.81 17.16 -14.88
N ASP A 481 -18.29 17.82 -15.95
CA ASP A 481 -19.70 17.76 -16.35
C ASP A 481 -20.16 16.33 -16.63
N PHE A 482 -19.26 15.47 -17.09
CA PHE A 482 -19.54 14.06 -17.36
C PHE A 482 -19.84 13.23 -16.10
N LEU A 483 -19.50 13.73 -14.90
CA LEU A 483 -19.81 13.10 -13.62
C LEU A 483 -21.24 13.37 -13.14
N PHE A 484 -21.95 14.31 -13.76
CA PHE A 484 -23.27 14.76 -13.33
C PHE A 484 -24.31 14.63 -14.44
N LYS A 485 -25.51 14.20 -14.08
CA LYS A 485 -26.67 14.09 -14.97
C LYS A 485 -27.57 15.32 -14.86
#